data_1013e9df6c1a942b4958ea63a5a89593
#
_entry.id   1013e9df6c1a942b4958ea63a5a89593
#
_cell.length_a   1.000
_cell.length_b   1.000
_cell.length_c   1.000
_cell.angle_alpha   90.00
_cell.angle_beta   90.00
_cell.angle_gamma   90.00
#
_symmetry.space_group_name_H-M   'P 1'
#
loop_
_entity.id
_entity.type
_entity.pdbx_description
1 polymer ?
#
loop_
_entity_poly.entity_id
_entity_poly.type
_entity_poly.pdbx_seq_one_letter_code
_entity_poly.pdbx_strand_id
1 'polypeptide(L)'
;MSFRKLGRVTSHRLAMFKNLMKSLVKCGKIKTTYQKAKELEFFAGKYISLVKRGGDNVPLSTKRRLFAFFGEDLTKKILIDLAPKFVSRSGGFTRVTKLGPRRGDAAEMAVVELLA
;
A
#
# COMPACT_ATOMS: atom_id res chain seq x y z
N MET A 1 -2.88 -15.98 -5.05
CA MET A 1 -3.73 -15.25 -4.11
C MET A 1 -4.76 -14.43 -4.85
N SER A 2 -6.00 -14.48 -4.43
CA SER A 2 -7.08 -13.74 -5.04
C SER A 2 -7.41 -12.48 -4.23
N PHE A 3 -7.74 -11.40 -4.91
CA PHE A 3 -8.23 -10.17 -4.27
C PHE A 3 -9.74 -10.25 -4.10
N ARG A 4 -10.23 -9.54 -3.09
CA ARG A 4 -11.68 -9.35 -2.92
C ARG A 4 -12.18 -8.47 -4.05
N LYS A 5 -13.31 -8.85 -4.64
CA LYS A 5 -13.81 -8.14 -5.82
C LYS A 5 -14.43 -6.78 -5.53
N LEU A 6 -14.94 -6.55 -4.36
CA LEU A 6 -15.47 -5.26 -3.91
C LEU A 6 -16.50 -4.62 -4.88
N GLY A 7 -17.22 -5.46 -5.65
CA GLY A 7 -18.23 -4.98 -6.59
C GLY A 7 -17.69 -4.24 -7.82
N ARG A 8 -16.40 -4.36 -8.12
CA ARG A 8 -15.74 -3.66 -9.23
C ARG A 8 -15.12 -4.63 -10.21
N VAL A 9 -15.03 -4.24 -11.50
CA VAL A 9 -14.28 -5.01 -12.49
C VAL A 9 -12.79 -4.92 -12.17
N THR A 10 -12.01 -5.91 -12.64
CA THR A 10 -10.60 -6.04 -12.28
C THR A 10 -9.77 -4.80 -12.54
N SER A 11 -9.96 -4.14 -13.71
CA SER A 11 -9.21 -2.94 -14.06
C SER A 11 -9.51 -1.77 -13.11
N HIS A 12 -10.77 -1.58 -12.76
CA HIS A 12 -11.18 -0.53 -11.80
C HIS A 12 -10.64 -0.83 -10.41
N ARG A 13 -10.68 -2.10 -10.01
CA ARG A 13 -10.16 -2.51 -8.71
C ARG A 13 -8.67 -2.25 -8.59
N LEU A 14 -7.90 -2.60 -9.61
CA LEU A 14 -6.45 -2.35 -9.62
C LEU A 14 -6.14 -0.87 -9.59
N ALA A 15 -6.88 -0.06 -10.37
CA ALA A 15 -6.72 1.40 -10.37
C ALA A 15 -7.02 2.00 -8.99
N MET A 16 -8.07 1.50 -8.33
CA MET A 16 -8.43 1.94 -6.99
C MET A 16 -7.30 1.65 -6.00
N PHE A 17 -6.77 0.43 -5.99
CA PHE A 17 -5.68 0.08 -5.08
C PHE A 17 -4.40 0.82 -5.39
N LYS A 18 -4.11 1.06 -6.65
CA LYS A 18 -2.97 1.86 -7.07
C LYS A 18 -3.06 3.28 -6.47
N ASN A 19 -4.24 3.90 -6.56
CA ASN A 19 -4.47 5.24 -6.01
C ASN A 19 -4.37 5.23 -4.47
N LEU A 20 -4.92 4.22 -3.82
CA LEU A 20 -4.83 4.08 -2.37
C LEU A 20 -3.38 3.91 -1.91
N MET A 21 -2.60 3.10 -2.64
CA MET A 21 -1.18 2.93 -2.35
C MET A 21 -0.40 4.22 -2.51
N LYS A 22 -0.67 4.98 -3.57
CA LYS A 22 -0.04 6.28 -3.78
C LYS A 22 -0.33 7.23 -2.62
N SER A 23 -1.58 7.27 -2.18
CA SER A 23 -1.98 8.11 -1.05
C SER A 23 -1.32 7.67 0.24
N LEU A 24 -1.23 6.36 0.48
CA LEU A 24 -0.59 5.82 1.67
C LEU A 24 0.89 6.16 1.72
N VAL A 25 1.61 5.99 0.61
CA VAL A 25 3.03 6.33 0.52
C VAL A 25 3.25 7.82 0.71
N LYS A 26 2.39 8.64 0.11
CA LYS A 26 2.51 10.09 0.18
C LYS A 26 2.21 10.65 1.57
N CYS A 27 1.14 10.15 2.21
CA CYS A 27 0.64 10.70 3.48
C CYS A 27 1.05 9.89 4.71
N GLY A 28 1.44 8.64 4.54
CA GLY A 28 1.79 7.75 5.65
C GLY A 28 0.60 7.09 6.32
N LYS A 29 -0.59 7.63 6.14
CA LYS A 29 -1.80 7.17 6.80
C LYS A 29 -3.01 7.61 5.99
N ILE A 30 -3.96 6.70 5.75
CA ILE A 30 -5.20 7.02 5.04
C ILE A 30 -6.40 6.37 5.72
N LYS A 31 -7.59 6.95 5.48
CA LYS A 31 -8.87 6.44 5.97
C LYS A 31 -9.65 5.87 4.79
N THR A 32 -10.15 4.65 4.93
CA THR A 32 -10.92 3.97 3.90
C THR A 32 -11.86 2.94 4.52
N THR A 33 -12.61 2.21 3.72
CA THR A 33 -13.43 1.12 4.25
C THR A 33 -12.54 -0.02 4.75
N TYR A 34 -13.02 -0.79 5.72
CA TYR A 34 -12.25 -1.86 6.32
C TYR A 34 -11.80 -2.91 5.30
N GLN A 35 -12.69 -3.29 4.37
CA GLN A 35 -12.36 -4.28 3.35
C GLN A 35 -11.23 -3.78 2.43
N LYS A 36 -11.30 -2.52 1.99
CA LYS A 36 -10.25 -1.92 1.18
C LYS A 36 -8.94 -1.82 1.97
N ALA A 37 -9.04 -1.50 3.25
CA ALA A 37 -7.87 -1.42 4.13
C ALA A 37 -7.14 -2.75 4.23
N LYS A 38 -7.87 -3.85 4.38
CA LYS A 38 -7.25 -5.19 4.45
C LYS A 38 -6.56 -5.59 3.16
N GLU A 39 -7.15 -5.30 2.01
CA GLU A 39 -6.53 -5.56 0.72
C GLU A 39 -5.31 -4.65 0.50
N LEU A 40 -5.41 -3.40 0.91
CA LEU A 40 -4.29 -2.45 0.82
C LEU A 40 -3.11 -2.89 1.68
N GLU A 41 -3.37 -3.43 2.86
CA GLU A 41 -2.34 -3.98 3.74
C GLU A 41 -1.52 -5.05 3.01
N PHE A 42 -2.18 -5.94 2.29
CA PHE A 42 -1.53 -6.96 1.50
C PHE A 42 -0.69 -6.36 0.37
N PHE A 43 -1.23 -5.41 -0.38
CA PHE A 43 -0.49 -4.72 -1.44
C PHE A 43 0.75 -4.01 -0.91
N ALA A 44 0.60 -3.29 0.19
CA ALA A 44 1.72 -2.57 0.80
C ALA A 44 2.81 -3.53 1.23
N GLY A 45 2.44 -4.64 1.87
CA GLY A 45 3.39 -5.67 2.27
C GLY A 45 4.17 -6.23 1.09
N LYS A 46 3.48 -6.51 -0.01
CA LYS A 46 4.10 -7.05 -1.21
C LYS A 46 5.14 -6.09 -1.80
N TYR A 47 4.78 -4.83 -1.99
CA TYR A 47 5.69 -3.85 -2.61
C TYR A 47 6.84 -3.45 -1.70
N ILE A 48 6.58 -3.29 -0.41
CA ILE A 48 7.64 -2.97 0.55
C ILE A 48 8.65 -4.13 0.65
N SER A 49 8.16 -5.37 0.65
CA SER A 49 9.04 -6.55 0.66
C SER A 49 9.93 -6.62 -0.57
N LEU A 50 9.40 -6.28 -1.76
CA LEU A 50 10.20 -6.27 -2.99
C LEU A 50 11.33 -5.25 -2.92
N VAL A 51 11.06 -4.07 -2.41
CA VAL A 51 12.05 -3.00 -2.29
C VAL A 51 13.08 -3.34 -1.21
N LYS A 52 12.61 -3.84 -0.08
CA LYS A 52 13.45 -4.20 1.06
C LYS A 52 14.51 -5.25 0.71
N ARG A 53 14.14 -6.26 -0.10
CA ARG A 53 15.06 -7.34 -0.49
C ARG A 53 16.31 -6.84 -1.21
N GLY A 54 16.20 -5.76 -1.97
CA GLY A 54 17.31 -5.20 -2.70
C GLY A 54 18.25 -4.36 -1.85
N GLY A 55 17.82 -3.92 -0.66
CA GLY A 55 18.59 -2.98 0.15
C GLY A 55 18.95 -1.75 -0.65
N ASP A 56 20.25 -1.39 -0.67
CA ASP A 56 20.72 -0.26 -1.47
C ASP A 56 20.81 -0.59 -2.96
N ASN A 57 20.79 -1.87 -3.32
CA ASN A 57 20.95 -2.35 -4.69
C ASN A 57 19.67 -2.98 -5.20
N VAL A 58 18.60 -2.18 -5.30
CA VAL A 58 17.33 -2.66 -5.85
C VAL A 58 17.52 -2.99 -7.33
N PRO A 59 17.13 -4.21 -7.77
CA PRO A 59 17.27 -4.59 -9.18
C PRO A 59 16.54 -3.65 -10.12
N LEU A 60 17.07 -3.45 -11.32
CA LEU A 60 16.46 -2.58 -12.32
C LEU A 60 15.04 -3.02 -12.68
N SER A 61 14.79 -4.33 -12.73
CA SER A 61 13.46 -4.87 -13.00
C SER A 61 12.45 -4.42 -11.93
N THR A 62 12.83 -4.44 -10.66
CA THR A 62 11.99 -3.97 -9.56
C THR A 62 11.74 -2.47 -9.66
N LYS A 63 12.78 -1.69 -9.97
CA LYS A 63 12.62 -0.24 -10.17
C LYS A 63 11.64 0.08 -11.28
N ARG A 64 11.72 -0.64 -12.41
CA ARG A 64 10.80 -0.46 -13.54
C ARG A 64 9.35 -0.76 -13.14
N ARG A 65 9.13 -1.81 -12.37
CA ARG A 65 7.80 -2.15 -11.86
C ARG A 65 7.24 -1.07 -10.96
N LEU A 66 8.08 -0.51 -10.10
CA LEU A 66 7.68 0.59 -9.22
C LEU A 66 7.38 1.86 -9.99
N PHE A 67 8.20 2.20 -10.99
CA PHE A 67 7.95 3.35 -11.86
C PHE A 67 6.61 3.22 -12.59
N ALA A 68 6.33 2.04 -13.12
CA ALA A 68 5.08 1.79 -13.83
C ALA A 68 3.86 1.91 -12.90
N PHE A 69 4.02 1.51 -11.65
CA PHE A 69 2.93 1.52 -10.68
C PHE A 69 2.75 2.88 -9.99
N PHE A 70 3.82 3.49 -9.50
CA PHE A 70 3.77 4.69 -8.67
C PHE A 70 4.15 5.98 -9.38
N GLY A 71 4.85 5.89 -10.51
CA GLY A 71 5.48 7.05 -11.12
C GLY A 71 6.82 7.35 -10.47
N GLU A 72 7.53 8.32 -11.03
CA GLU A 72 8.92 8.59 -10.66
C GLU A 72 9.07 9.15 -9.23
N ASP A 73 8.27 10.16 -8.90
CA ASP A 73 8.41 10.85 -7.61
C ASP A 73 8.13 9.95 -6.42
N LEU A 74 7.03 9.17 -6.48
CA LEU A 74 6.68 8.26 -5.40
C LEU A 74 7.65 7.08 -5.32
N THR A 75 8.17 6.61 -6.46
CA THR A 75 9.17 5.55 -6.47
C THR A 75 10.43 6.00 -5.76
N LYS A 76 10.91 7.21 -6.04
CA LYS A 76 12.06 7.78 -5.32
C LYS A 76 11.81 7.86 -3.83
N LYS A 77 10.62 8.30 -3.43
CA LYS A 77 10.26 8.36 -2.01
C LYS A 77 10.30 6.99 -1.36
N ILE A 78 9.77 5.97 -2.01
CA ILE A 78 9.79 4.59 -1.51
C ILE A 78 11.23 4.10 -1.35
N LEU A 79 12.07 4.28 -2.37
CA LEU A 79 13.42 3.76 -2.37
C LEU A 79 14.33 4.48 -1.38
N ILE A 80 14.21 5.79 -1.27
CA ILE A 80 15.14 6.61 -0.49
C ILE A 80 14.66 6.76 0.96
N ASP A 81 13.38 7.08 1.16
CA ASP A 81 12.85 7.43 2.49
C ASP A 81 12.24 6.26 3.23
N LEU A 82 11.48 5.41 2.54
CA LEU A 82 10.70 4.37 3.20
C LEU A 82 11.43 3.04 3.33
N ALA A 83 12.08 2.56 2.29
CA ALA A 83 12.72 1.25 2.30
C ALA A 83 13.73 1.09 3.45
N PRO A 84 14.61 2.08 3.72
CA PRO A 84 15.56 1.95 4.84
C PRO A 84 14.89 1.80 6.20
N LYS A 85 13.71 2.37 6.39
CA LYS A 85 12.98 2.29 7.67
C LYS A 85 12.41 0.90 7.93
N PHE A 86 12.23 0.08 6.89
CA PHE A 86 11.64 -1.24 7.01
C PHE A 86 12.64 -2.38 6.92
N VAL A 87 13.92 -2.09 6.75
CA VAL A 87 14.95 -3.12 6.58
C VAL A 87 14.97 -4.12 7.72
N SER A 88 14.77 -3.65 8.95
CA SER A 88 14.79 -4.50 10.14
C SER A 88 13.50 -5.27 10.38
N ARG A 89 12.42 -4.96 9.66
CA ARG A 89 11.14 -5.65 9.81
C ARG A 89 11.02 -6.83 8.86
N SER A 90 10.60 -7.98 9.36
CA SER A 90 10.37 -9.16 8.53
C SER A 90 8.99 -9.14 7.86
N GLY A 91 8.08 -8.31 8.35
CA GLY A 91 6.72 -8.16 7.85
C GLY A 91 5.98 -7.13 8.71
N GLY A 92 4.66 -7.02 8.51
CA GLY A 92 3.86 -6.10 9.31
C GLY A 92 4.23 -4.65 9.12
N PHE A 93 4.36 -4.22 7.87
CA PHE A 93 4.75 -2.85 7.52
C PHE A 93 3.63 -1.83 7.70
N THR A 94 2.40 -2.31 7.85
CA THR A 94 1.22 -1.46 7.99
C THR A 94 0.39 -1.91 9.18
N ARG A 95 -0.42 -0.97 9.69
CA ARG A 95 -1.40 -1.25 10.74
C ARG A 95 -2.77 -0.81 10.25
N VAL A 96 -3.77 -1.68 10.43
CA VAL A 96 -5.17 -1.37 10.13
C VAL A 96 -5.93 -1.25 11.44
N THR A 97 -6.55 -0.09 11.68
CA THR A 97 -7.33 0.17 12.88
C THR A 97 -8.77 0.46 12.49
N LYS A 98 -9.73 -0.31 13.04
CA LYS A 98 -11.14 -0.08 12.78
C LYS A 98 -11.62 1.19 13.46
N LEU A 99 -12.45 1.97 12.75
CA LEU A 99 -13.03 3.21 13.26
C LEU A 99 -14.51 3.10 13.59
N GLY A 100 -15.16 2.02 13.15
CA GLY A 100 -16.59 1.85 13.29
C GLY A 100 -17.37 2.22 12.03
N PRO A 101 -18.71 2.14 12.06
CA PRO A 101 -19.52 2.38 10.87
C PRO A 101 -19.54 3.85 10.46
N ARG A 102 -19.60 4.09 9.15
CA ARG A 102 -19.72 5.42 8.57
C ARG A 102 -21.19 5.87 8.62
N ARG A 103 -21.40 7.16 8.83
CA ARG A 103 -22.74 7.74 8.72
C ARG A 103 -23.28 7.59 7.30
N GLY A 104 -24.54 7.30 7.18
CA GLY A 104 -25.26 7.21 5.91
C GLY A 104 -25.42 5.79 5.41
N ASP A 105 -24.36 5.03 5.22
CA ASP A 105 -24.41 3.67 4.67
C ASP A 105 -23.95 2.59 5.65
N ALA A 106 -23.55 2.97 6.85
CA ALA A 106 -23.05 2.06 7.88
C ALA A 106 -21.83 1.22 7.44
N ALA A 107 -21.10 1.63 6.39
CA ALA A 107 -19.90 0.95 5.96
C ALA A 107 -18.84 1.03 7.06
N GLU A 108 -18.22 -0.12 7.39
CA GLU A 108 -17.19 -0.16 8.41
C GLU A 108 -15.92 0.53 7.89
N MET A 109 -15.44 1.54 8.61
CA MET A 109 -14.28 2.33 8.23
C MET A 109 -13.05 1.89 9.00
N ALA A 110 -11.89 2.14 8.42
CA ALA A 110 -10.61 1.84 9.04
C ALA A 110 -9.53 2.83 8.60
N VAL A 111 -8.49 2.94 9.40
CA VAL A 111 -7.27 3.70 9.07
C VAL A 111 -6.17 2.70 8.77
N VAL A 112 -5.48 2.90 7.65
CA VAL A 112 -4.26 2.17 7.29
C VAL A 112 -3.08 3.09 7.52
N GLU A 113 -2.07 2.62 8.24
CA GLU A 113 -0.92 3.42 8.62
C GLU A 113 0.37 2.67 8.32
N LEU A 114 1.36 3.36 7.74
CA LEU A 114 2.71 2.82 7.57
C LEU A 114 3.45 2.89 8.90
N LEU A 115 4.03 1.77 9.32
CA LEU A 115 4.75 1.66 10.59
C LEU A 115 6.24 1.99 10.40
N ALA A 116 6.51 3.16 9.91
CA ALA A 116 7.88 3.57 9.63
C ALA A 116 8.48 4.42 10.75
#